data_2034d3c205ae36b3e904bf9ff1b9486c
#
_entry.id   2034d3c205ae36b3e904bf9ff1b9486c
#
_cell.length_a   1.000
_cell.length_b   1.000
_cell.length_c   1.000
_cell.angle_alpha   90.00
_cell.angle_beta   90.00
_cell.angle_gamma   90.00
#
_symmetry.space_group_name_H-M   'P 1'
#
loop_
_entity.id
_entity.type
_entity.pdbx_description
1 polymer ?
#
loop_
_entity_poly.entity_id
_entity_poly.type
_entity_poly.pdbx_seq_one_letter_code
_entity_poly.pdbx_strand_id
1 'polypeptide(L)'
;MVDAYKKTIHELTDNELEVMSEVENARQWMTRPREVPPSGVMSYTFLNDVMRFNCNPDYYAEGFPIHCAQNILKQVTQDLNSFFKAVKKWNVAPWEFNGKPKLPEYKHKQGATTFVSSNQECRIHQTKRGNYYCSLPKTKEIVHLGKSVPGKLIEVHISPMNGIYQIS
;
A
#
# COMPACT_ATOMS: atom_id res chain seq x y z
N MET A 1 26.40 20.19 4.32
CA MET A 1 24.97 20.00 4.66
C MET A 1 24.74 19.60 6.12
N VAL A 2 25.60 18.80 6.73
CA VAL A 2 25.48 18.37 8.15
C VAL A 2 25.75 19.51 9.13
N ASP A 3 26.64 20.41 8.79
CA ASP A 3 27.03 21.55 9.69
C ASP A 3 26.02 22.71 9.69
N ALA A 4 25.25 22.87 8.61
CA ALA A 4 24.14 23.82 8.60
C ALA A 4 22.99 23.37 9.53
N TYR A 5 22.79 22.06 9.68
CA TYR A 5 21.79 21.47 10.56
C TYR A 5 22.11 21.63 12.04
N LYS A 6 23.39 21.57 12.42
CA LYS A 6 23.84 21.74 13.82
C LYS A 6 23.76 23.16 14.33
N LYS A 7 23.81 24.17 13.45
CA LYS A 7 23.68 25.59 13.83
C LYS A 7 22.25 26.00 14.18
N THR A 8 21.26 25.29 13.64
CA THR A 8 19.83 25.61 13.80
C THR A 8 19.23 25.06 15.10
N ILE A 9 19.85 24.06 15.74
CA ILE A 9 19.33 23.41 16.96
C ILE A 9 19.27 24.34 18.18
N HIS A 10 20.08 25.35 18.24
CA HIS A 10 20.12 26.29 19.38
C HIS A 10 19.01 27.38 19.35
N GLU A 11 18.23 27.44 18.27
CA GLU A 11 17.19 28.47 18.09
C GLU A 11 15.77 27.88 18.03
N LEU A 12 15.64 26.56 18.26
CA LEU A 12 14.35 25.89 18.17
C LEU A 12 13.55 26.01 19.47
N THR A 13 12.26 26.24 19.34
CA THR A 13 11.32 26.23 20.47
C THR A 13 11.11 24.80 21.01
N ASP A 14 10.63 24.67 22.25
CA ASP A 14 10.38 23.35 22.88
C ASP A 14 9.49 22.43 22.04
N ASN A 15 8.50 22.98 21.34
CA ASN A 15 7.65 22.23 20.41
C ASN A 15 8.40 21.70 19.18
N GLU A 16 9.34 22.49 18.65
CA GLU A 16 10.17 22.08 17.51
C GLU A 16 11.20 21.03 17.91
N LEU A 17 11.69 21.08 19.16
CA LEU A 17 12.57 20.06 19.73
C LEU A 17 11.83 18.74 19.95
N GLU A 18 10.53 18.77 20.34
CA GLU A 18 9.69 17.58 20.48
C GLU A 18 9.44 16.92 19.12
N VAL A 19 9.08 17.69 18.09
CA VAL A 19 8.94 17.21 16.71
C VAL A 19 10.26 16.65 16.17
N MET A 20 11.39 17.29 16.47
CA MET A 20 12.71 16.78 16.07
C MET A 20 13.08 15.50 16.82
N SER A 21 12.72 15.35 18.09
CA SER A 21 12.93 14.09 18.83
C SER A 21 12.11 12.95 18.27
N GLU A 22 10.87 13.21 17.83
CA GLU A 22 10.05 12.23 17.13
C GLU A 22 10.64 11.86 15.77
N VAL A 23 11.15 12.85 15.01
CA VAL A 23 11.85 12.62 13.74
C VAL A 23 13.16 11.85 13.95
N GLU A 24 13.91 12.14 15.02
CA GLU A 24 15.16 11.42 15.35
C GLU A 24 14.90 10.00 15.85
N ASN A 25 13.86 9.80 16.63
CA ASN A 25 13.37 8.48 17.01
C ASN A 25 12.87 7.69 15.79
N ALA A 26 12.14 8.34 14.89
CA ALA A 26 11.75 7.76 13.61
C ALA A 26 12.98 7.44 12.75
N ARG A 27 14.01 8.30 12.70
CA ARG A 27 15.29 8.03 12.03
C ARG A 27 16.04 6.86 12.64
N GLN A 28 16.10 6.71 13.96
CA GLN A 28 16.73 5.56 14.62
C GLN A 28 16.02 4.24 14.27
N TRP A 29 14.70 4.27 14.12
CA TRP A 29 13.95 3.14 13.60
C TRP A 29 14.26 2.85 12.13
N MET A 30 14.57 3.87 11.34
CA MET A 30 14.90 3.78 9.92
C MET A 30 16.35 3.35 9.66
N THR A 31 17.28 3.64 10.59
CA THR A 31 18.72 3.35 10.42
C THR A 31 19.12 1.93 10.81
N ARG A 32 18.20 1.06 11.17
CA ARG A 32 18.54 -0.37 11.25
C ARG A 32 18.79 -0.88 9.84
N PRO A 33 20.06 -1.20 9.47
CA PRO A 33 20.34 -1.80 8.18
C PRO A 33 19.59 -3.13 8.13
N ARG A 34 18.50 -3.16 7.40
CA ARG A 34 17.88 -4.44 7.06
C ARG A 34 18.72 -5.02 5.94
N GLU A 35 19.38 -6.12 6.25
CA GLU A 35 20.08 -6.92 5.26
C GLU A 35 19.12 -7.21 4.11
N VAL A 36 19.56 -6.88 2.90
CA VAL A 36 18.85 -7.31 1.68
C VAL A 36 18.72 -8.83 1.78
N PRO A 37 17.52 -9.40 1.67
CA PRO A 37 17.38 -10.84 1.78
C PRO A 37 18.33 -11.52 0.82
N PRO A 38 19.09 -12.53 1.24
CA PRO A 38 20.10 -13.21 0.41
C PRO A 38 19.51 -13.82 -0.87
N SER A 39 18.20 -13.94 -0.96
CA SER A 39 17.49 -14.42 -2.15
C SER A 39 17.41 -13.41 -3.31
N GLY A 40 17.83 -12.17 -3.11
CA GLY A 40 17.69 -11.09 -4.11
C GLY A 40 16.24 -10.72 -4.45
N VAL A 41 15.27 -11.35 -3.79
CA VAL A 41 13.85 -11.07 -4.01
C VAL A 41 13.40 -10.00 -3.03
N MET A 42 12.94 -8.87 -3.54
CA MET A 42 12.40 -7.79 -2.73
C MET A 42 11.13 -8.26 -2.02
N SER A 43 11.20 -8.36 -0.69
CA SER A 43 10.01 -8.66 0.12
C SER A 43 9.13 -7.42 0.27
N TYR A 44 7.84 -7.66 0.54
CA TYR A 44 6.91 -6.56 0.90
C TYR A 44 7.47 -5.70 2.04
N THR A 45 8.01 -6.33 3.09
CA THR A 45 8.55 -5.61 4.25
C THR A 45 9.70 -4.69 3.84
N PHE A 46 10.61 -5.17 3.00
CA PHE A 46 11.72 -4.37 2.48
C PHE A 46 11.21 -3.17 1.64
N LEU A 47 10.28 -3.39 0.71
CA LEU A 47 9.72 -2.31 -0.12
C LEU A 47 8.95 -1.29 0.72
N ASN A 48 8.18 -1.75 1.71
CA ASN A 48 7.47 -0.88 2.62
C ASN A 48 8.43 0.02 3.43
N ASP A 49 9.53 -0.54 3.91
CA ASP A 49 10.54 0.22 4.64
C ASP A 49 11.26 1.23 3.73
N VAL A 50 11.58 0.84 2.48
CA VAL A 50 12.18 1.76 1.49
C VAL A 50 11.23 2.94 1.21
N MET A 51 9.94 2.69 1.00
CA MET A 51 8.96 3.76 0.76
C MET A 51 8.81 4.69 1.96
N ARG A 52 8.83 4.14 3.17
CA ARG A 52 8.78 4.93 4.40
C ARG A 52 10.05 5.72 4.63
N PHE A 53 11.22 5.08 4.44
CA PHE A 53 12.52 5.72 4.63
C PHE A 53 12.74 6.90 3.69
N ASN A 54 12.34 6.75 2.42
CA ASN A 54 12.47 7.81 1.42
C ASN A 54 11.37 8.88 1.52
N CYS A 55 10.47 8.78 2.52
CA CYS A 55 9.31 9.67 2.66
C CYS A 55 8.60 9.88 1.31
N ASN A 56 8.36 8.78 0.58
CA ASN A 56 7.82 8.85 -0.76
C ASN A 56 6.45 9.56 -0.76
N PRO A 57 6.29 10.67 -1.51
CA PRO A 57 5.10 11.49 -1.45
C PRO A 57 3.84 10.75 -1.94
N ASP A 58 3.99 9.83 -2.90
CA ASP A 58 2.86 9.04 -3.40
C ASP A 58 2.40 8.01 -2.35
N TYR A 59 3.34 7.52 -1.54
CA TYR A 59 3.03 6.57 -0.47
C TYR A 59 2.27 7.20 0.70
N TYR A 60 2.51 8.50 0.93
CA TYR A 60 1.88 9.30 1.98
C TYR A 60 0.91 10.35 1.41
N ALA A 61 0.43 10.16 0.17
CA ALA A 61 -0.44 11.12 -0.48
C ALA A 61 -1.65 11.44 0.39
N GLU A 62 -1.95 12.73 0.56
CA GLU A 62 -3.10 13.20 1.29
C GLU A 62 -4.38 12.65 0.66
N GLY A 63 -5.28 12.16 1.48
CA GLY A 63 -6.54 11.56 1.01
C GLY A 63 -6.42 10.11 0.52
N PHE A 64 -5.20 9.54 0.37
CA PHE A 64 -5.03 8.15 0.00
C PHE A 64 -4.78 7.27 1.24
N PRO A 65 -5.57 6.21 1.46
CA PRO A 65 -5.41 5.35 2.64
C PRO A 65 -4.09 4.58 2.61
N ILE A 66 -3.34 4.60 3.71
CA ILE A 66 -2.02 3.95 3.80
C ILE A 66 -2.09 2.43 3.55
N HIS A 67 -3.16 1.77 4.01
CA HIS A 67 -3.34 0.33 3.76
C HIS A 67 -3.54 0.01 2.27
N CYS A 68 -4.11 0.93 1.51
CA CYS A 68 -4.23 0.79 0.06
C CYS A 68 -2.87 0.90 -0.63
N ALA A 69 -2.03 1.86 -0.21
CA ALA A 69 -0.64 1.94 -0.67
C ALA A 69 0.13 0.64 -0.33
N GLN A 70 -0.05 0.12 0.89
CA GLN A 70 0.54 -1.14 1.31
C GLN A 70 0.04 -2.34 0.48
N ASN A 71 -1.23 -2.38 0.12
CA ASN A 71 -1.77 -3.44 -0.74
C ASN A 71 -1.20 -3.37 -2.16
N ILE A 72 -0.98 -2.18 -2.70
CA ILE A 72 -0.28 -2.00 -3.99
C ILE A 72 1.13 -2.58 -3.90
N LEU A 73 1.89 -2.29 -2.84
CA LEU A 73 3.23 -2.85 -2.66
C LEU A 73 3.21 -4.39 -2.52
N LYS A 74 2.22 -4.94 -1.83
CA LYS A 74 2.04 -6.40 -1.75
C LYS A 74 1.82 -6.99 -3.13
N GLN A 75 0.97 -6.37 -3.95
CA GLN A 75 0.70 -6.82 -5.32
C GLN A 75 1.96 -6.77 -6.18
N VAL A 76 2.71 -5.66 -6.16
CA VAL A 76 3.98 -5.54 -6.88
C VAL A 76 4.96 -6.65 -6.47
N THR A 77 5.06 -6.93 -5.16
CA THR A 77 5.90 -8.01 -4.65
C THR A 77 5.46 -9.38 -5.17
N GLN A 78 4.15 -9.64 -5.20
CA GLN A 78 3.59 -10.88 -5.72
C GLN A 78 3.85 -11.05 -7.22
N ASP A 79 3.67 -9.99 -8.00
CA ASP A 79 3.89 -9.98 -9.44
C ASP A 79 5.37 -10.25 -9.78
N LEU A 80 6.30 -9.59 -9.08
CA LEU A 80 7.74 -9.84 -9.22
C LEU A 80 8.11 -11.27 -8.83
N ASN A 81 7.61 -11.78 -7.71
CA ASN A 81 7.85 -13.15 -7.29
C ASN A 81 7.33 -14.17 -8.29
N SER A 82 6.16 -13.92 -8.86
CA SER A 82 5.55 -14.77 -9.90
C SER A 82 6.40 -14.76 -11.16
N PHE A 83 6.88 -13.59 -11.58
CA PHE A 83 7.79 -13.45 -12.71
C PHE A 83 9.09 -14.25 -12.49
N PHE A 84 9.75 -14.09 -11.35
CA PHE A 84 11.01 -14.84 -11.08
C PHE A 84 10.78 -16.34 -11.01
N LYS A 85 9.66 -16.79 -10.44
CA LYS A 85 9.29 -18.22 -10.45
C LYS A 85 9.07 -18.72 -11.88
N ALA A 86 8.37 -17.94 -12.71
CA ALA A 86 8.14 -18.27 -14.11
C ALA A 86 9.45 -18.32 -14.90
N VAL A 87 10.38 -17.38 -14.69
CA VAL A 87 11.71 -17.40 -15.34
C VAL A 87 12.50 -18.66 -14.93
N LYS A 88 12.50 -19.03 -13.65
CA LYS A 88 13.15 -20.25 -13.18
C LYS A 88 12.56 -21.49 -13.87
N LYS A 89 11.23 -21.57 -13.96
CA LYS A 89 10.55 -22.68 -14.63
C LYS A 89 10.81 -22.69 -16.14
N TRP A 90 10.82 -21.51 -16.78
CA TRP A 90 11.15 -21.36 -18.18
C TRP A 90 12.54 -21.93 -18.52
N ASN A 91 13.53 -21.67 -17.68
CA ASN A 91 14.91 -22.17 -17.91
C ASN A 91 15.01 -23.71 -17.87
N VAL A 92 14.06 -24.38 -17.23
CA VAL A 92 14.03 -25.85 -17.12
C VAL A 92 13.08 -26.48 -18.14
N ALA A 93 11.91 -25.87 -18.36
CA ALA A 93 10.84 -26.41 -19.18
C ALA A 93 10.17 -25.34 -20.06
N PRO A 94 10.89 -24.79 -21.05
CA PRO A 94 10.37 -23.70 -21.89
C PRO A 94 9.14 -24.11 -22.71
N TRP A 95 8.98 -25.40 -23.00
CA TRP A 95 7.86 -25.93 -23.77
C TRP A 95 6.50 -25.93 -23.03
N GLU A 96 6.51 -25.70 -21.72
CA GLU A 96 5.27 -25.55 -20.93
C GLU A 96 4.68 -24.12 -21.00
N PHE A 97 5.31 -23.21 -21.71
CA PHE A 97 4.92 -21.83 -21.81
C PHE A 97 4.59 -21.43 -23.26
N ASN A 98 3.63 -20.56 -23.44
CA ASN A 98 3.32 -19.99 -24.74
C ASN A 98 4.36 -18.92 -25.22
N GLY A 99 5.30 -18.57 -24.38
CA GLY A 99 6.36 -17.62 -24.66
C GLY A 99 7.20 -17.29 -23.45
N LYS A 100 8.33 -16.61 -23.65
CA LYS A 100 9.25 -16.21 -22.58
C LYS A 100 8.55 -15.29 -21.57
N PRO A 101 8.63 -15.55 -20.26
CA PRO A 101 8.09 -14.68 -19.24
C PRO A 101 8.62 -13.25 -19.39
N LYS A 102 7.71 -12.28 -19.32
CA LYS A 102 8.05 -10.85 -19.38
C LYS A 102 7.96 -10.24 -17.99
N LEU A 103 8.83 -9.27 -17.72
CA LEU A 103 8.76 -8.47 -16.49
C LEU A 103 7.40 -7.73 -16.46
N PRO A 104 6.72 -7.67 -15.30
CA PRO A 104 5.53 -6.85 -15.16
C PRO A 104 5.78 -5.40 -15.58
N GLU A 105 4.93 -4.88 -16.44
CA GLU A 105 5.02 -3.50 -16.92
C GLU A 105 4.25 -2.55 -15.99
N TYR A 106 4.56 -1.26 -16.07
CA TYR A 106 3.78 -0.25 -15.39
C TYR A 106 2.34 -0.23 -15.93
N LYS A 107 1.39 -0.16 -15.03
CA LYS A 107 -0.01 0.05 -15.41
C LYS A 107 -0.15 1.41 -16.11
N HIS A 108 -1.04 1.48 -17.08
CA HIS A 108 -1.31 2.73 -17.79
C HIS A 108 -1.76 3.82 -16.80
N LYS A 109 -1.23 5.04 -16.92
CA LYS A 109 -1.52 6.15 -15.99
C LYS A 109 -3.02 6.46 -15.83
N GLN A 110 -3.80 6.27 -16.91
CA GLN A 110 -5.25 6.42 -16.92
C GLN A 110 -5.98 5.08 -16.81
N GLY A 111 -5.24 3.99 -16.57
CA GLY A 111 -5.79 2.66 -16.41
C GLY A 111 -6.48 2.53 -15.07
N ALA A 112 -7.76 2.21 -15.09
CA ALA A 112 -8.49 1.91 -13.88
C ALA A 112 -7.97 0.61 -13.25
N THR A 113 -7.76 0.61 -11.94
CA THR A 113 -7.28 -0.57 -11.19
C THR A 113 -8.22 -0.83 -10.02
N THR A 114 -8.28 -2.09 -9.59
CA THR A 114 -9.04 -2.45 -8.40
C THR A 114 -8.38 -1.81 -7.17
N PHE A 115 -9.19 -1.13 -6.40
CA PHE A 115 -8.83 -0.59 -5.10
C PHE A 115 -9.26 -1.58 -4.03
N VAL A 116 -8.35 -1.93 -3.13
CA VAL A 116 -8.61 -2.87 -2.04
C VAL A 116 -8.40 -2.17 -0.71
N SER A 117 -9.44 -2.17 0.12
CA SER A 117 -9.41 -1.61 1.47
C SER A 117 -9.77 -2.65 2.51
N SER A 118 -9.09 -2.64 3.64
CA SER A 118 -9.32 -3.60 4.73
C SER A 118 -10.46 -3.15 5.66
N ASN A 119 -10.92 -4.07 6.50
CA ASN A 119 -11.89 -3.80 7.57
C ASN A 119 -11.39 -2.82 8.64
N GLN A 120 -10.12 -2.45 8.63
CA GLN A 120 -9.57 -1.42 9.51
C GLN A 120 -9.95 -0.01 9.06
N GLU A 121 -10.17 0.16 7.75
CA GLU A 121 -10.49 1.44 7.11
C GLU A 121 -11.95 1.53 6.68
N CYS A 122 -12.54 0.42 6.22
CA CYS A 122 -13.97 0.33 5.88
C CYS A 122 -14.77 -0.18 7.08
N ARG A 123 -15.93 0.42 7.32
CA ARG A 123 -16.82 0.02 8.40
C ARG A 123 -18.23 -0.19 7.91
N ILE A 124 -18.85 -1.27 8.39
CA ILE A 124 -20.27 -1.52 8.17
C ILE A 124 -21.05 -0.89 9.30
N HIS A 125 -22.08 -0.15 8.93
CA HIS A 125 -23.01 0.49 9.84
C HIS A 125 -24.42 0.02 9.55
N GLN A 126 -25.29 0.05 10.56
CA GLN A 126 -26.71 -0.25 10.41
C GLN A 126 -27.53 1.02 10.68
N THR A 127 -28.47 1.29 9.79
CA THR A 127 -29.43 2.39 9.97
C THR A 127 -30.52 1.99 10.97
N LYS A 128 -31.24 2.98 11.53
CA LYS A 128 -32.40 2.75 12.41
C LYS A 128 -33.50 1.91 11.73
N ARG A 129 -33.57 1.89 10.41
CA ARG A 129 -34.50 1.10 9.60
C ARG A 129 -34.03 -0.31 9.28
N GLY A 130 -32.89 -0.74 9.83
CA GLY A 130 -32.35 -2.07 9.63
C GLY A 130 -31.55 -2.26 8.33
N ASN A 131 -31.35 -1.23 7.51
CA ASN A 131 -30.51 -1.31 6.34
C ASN A 131 -29.03 -1.14 6.71
N TYR A 132 -28.14 -1.81 5.98
CA TYR A 132 -26.70 -1.71 6.16
C TYR A 132 -26.07 -0.82 5.11
N TYR A 133 -24.98 -0.15 5.48
CA TYR A 133 -24.12 0.58 4.57
C TYR A 133 -22.66 0.46 4.99
N CYS A 134 -21.76 0.54 4.02
CA CYS A 134 -20.32 0.58 4.23
C CYS A 134 -19.82 1.99 4.01
N SER A 135 -19.03 2.52 4.96
CA SER A 135 -18.30 3.77 4.78
C SER A 135 -16.93 3.47 4.17
N LEU A 136 -16.58 4.20 3.11
CA LEU A 136 -15.30 4.09 2.46
C LEU A 136 -14.25 4.99 3.14
N PRO A 137 -12.97 4.59 3.15
CA PRO A 137 -11.92 5.34 3.82
C PRO A 137 -11.62 6.66 3.11
N LYS A 138 -11.34 7.69 3.90
CA LYS A 138 -10.94 9.03 3.42
C LYS A 138 -11.93 9.72 2.47
N THR A 139 -13.13 9.17 2.32
CA THR A 139 -14.21 9.77 1.52
C THR A 139 -15.45 9.98 2.38
N LYS A 140 -16.39 10.76 1.88
CA LYS A 140 -17.74 10.87 2.48
C LYS A 140 -18.73 9.89 1.83
N GLU A 141 -18.24 9.10 0.89
CA GLU A 141 -19.06 8.16 0.12
C GLU A 141 -19.45 6.96 0.97
N ILE A 142 -20.70 6.57 0.83
CA ILE A 142 -21.26 5.39 1.47
C ILE A 142 -21.82 4.43 0.42
N VAL A 143 -21.67 3.16 0.67
CA VAL A 143 -22.18 2.09 -0.18
C VAL A 143 -23.34 1.40 0.53
N HIS A 144 -24.52 1.44 -0.05
CA HIS A 144 -25.70 0.78 0.50
C HIS A 144 -25.63 -0.74 0.22
N LEU A 145 -25.70 -1.53 1.28
CA LEU A 145 -25.60 -3.00 1.23
C LEU A 145 -26.97 -3.70 1.31
N GLY A 146 -28.05 -2.94 1.57
CA GLY A 146 -29.38 -3.49 1.71
C GLY A 146 -29.71 -3.98 3.14
N LYS A 147 -30.57 -4.99 3.26
CA LYS A 147 -31.13 -5.47 4.54
C LYS A 147 -30.30 -6.57 5.21
N SER A 148 -29.34 -7.14 4.50
CA SER A 148 -28.51 -8.20 5.04
C SER A 148 -27.05 -8.04 4.61
N VAL A 149 -26.13 -8.37 5.53
CA VAL A 149 -24.70 -8.44 5.24
C VAL A 149 -24.26 -9.85 5.58
N PRO A 150 -23.79 -10.62 4.60
CA PRO A 150 -23.32 -11.97 4.85
C PRO A 150 -21.98 -11.94 5.57
N GLY A 151 -21.97 -12.35 6.84
CA GLY A 151 -20.73 -12.58 7.57
C GLY A 151 -19.98 -11.35 8.06
N LYS A 152 -18.68 -11.53 8.34
CA LYS A 152 -17.77 -10.51 8.85
C LYS A 152 -17.05 -9.85 7.68
N LEU A 153 -17.03 -8.52 7.67
CA LEU A 153 -16.21 -7.76 6.71
C LEU A 153 -14.72 -8.09 6.92
N ILE A 154 -14.05 -8.49 5.86
CA ILE A 154 -12.60 -8.71 5.83
C ILE A 154 -11.95 -7.61 5.02
N GLU A 155 -12.40 -7.42 3.78
CA GLU A 155 -11.90 -6.41 2.86
C GLU A 155 -13.01 -6.01 1.87
N VAL A 156 -12.80 -4.85 1.25
CA VAL A 156 -13.69 -4.29 0.23
C VAL A 156 -12.88 -4.10 -1.04
N HIS A 157 -13.33 -4.68 -2.13
CA HIS A 157 -12.75 -4.51 -3.45
C HIS A 157 -13.62 -3.55 -4.27
N ILE A 158 -13.03 -2.49 -4.78
CA ILE A 158 -13.68 -1.55 -5.68
C ILE A 158 -13.03 -1.69 -7.05
N SER A 159 -13.72 -2.31 -7.98
CA SER A 159 -13.22 -2.61 -9.32
C SER A 159 -13.94 -1.78 -10.37
N PRO A 160 -13.21 -1.15 -11.29
CA PRO A 160 -13.82 -0.47 -12.42
C PRO A 160 -14.40 -1.51 -13.39
N MET A 161 -15.62 -1.27 -13.86
CA MET A 161 -16.34 -2.15 -14.77
C MET A 161 -17.24 -1.33 -15.70
N ASN A 162 -16.88 -1.23 -16.97
CA ASN A 162 -17.70 -0.60 -18.03
C ASN A 162 -18.22 0.80 -17.66
N GLY A 163 -17.38 1.66 -17.10
CA GLY A 163 -17.75 3.03 -16.73
C GLY A 163 -18.44 3.19 -15.38
N ILE A 164 -18.64 2.10 -14.65
CA ILE A 164 -19.13 2.07 -13.26
C ILE A 164 -18.12 1.38 -12.35
N TYR A 165 -18.35 1.41 -11.05
CA TYR A 165 -17.55 0.67 -10.09
C TYR A 165 -18.36 -0.46 -9.48
N GLN A 166 -17.81 -1.67 -9.52
CA GLN A 166 -18.33 -2.81 -8.78
C GLN A 166 -17.67 -2.88 -7.42
N ILE A 167 -18.45 -3.17 -6.40
CA ILE A 167 -17.97 -3.38 -5.03
C ILE A 167 -18.28 -4.81 -4.62
N SER A 168 -17.26 -5.50 -4.14
CA SER A 168 -17.34 -6.89 -3.68
C SER A 168 -16.60 -7.10 -2.35
#